data_9c6df644ccc26c8d6c8d7bf77c5a4cf7
#
_entry.id   9c6df644ccc26c8d6c8d7bf77c5a4cf7
#
_cell.length_a   1.000
_cell.length_b   1.000
_cell.length_c   1.000
_cell.angle_alpha   90.00
_cell.angle_beta   90.00
_cell.angle_gamma   90.00
#
_symmetry.space_group_name_H-M   'P 1'
#
loop_
_entity.id
_entity.type
_entity.pdbx_description
1 polymer ?
#
loop_
_entity_poly.entity_id
_entity_poly.type
_entity_poly.pdbx_seq_one_letter_code
_entity_poly.pdbx_strand_id
1 'polypeptide(L)'
;VTNDEQLNPGAAPLPPRKPLRLLCATALWLAALPALAQTATGTPTAAPAAAADAAATVEKAAPRSRADAAATATLAALLPHLAANDAIPLMDRSAMFAGDLSRLLANYDVSQSAASAAQNAVADSKVQVILQRAMALLGTPYRWGGESTDGFDCSGLVGYVFKTALGIELPRVSRDIAREDSAELIKDRNALKAGDLVFFGRRGRIDHVGLYVSEGQFLHAPSRGKDVRVDSLVSGYWSEKFIQARRVL
;
A
#
# COMPACT_ATOMS: atom_id res chain seq x y z
N VAL A 1 70.86 2.65 12.23
CA VAL A 1 70.97 3.34 13.49
C VAL A 1 69.57 3.55 14.05
N THR A 2 69.29 2.77 15.10
CA THR A 2 68.32 2.90 16.24
C THR A 2 66.84 3.21 15.92
N ASN A 3 66.09 2.17 16.13
CA ASN A 3 64.64 2.14 16.45
C ASN A 3 64.37 2.94 17.74
N ASP A 4 63.31 3.73 17.72
CA ASP A 4 62.61 4.13 18.94
C ASP A 4 61.16 3.65 18.87
N GLU A 5 60.95 2.64 19.69
CA GLU A 5 59.68 2.01 20.04
C GLU A 5 58.95 2.95 21.01
N GLN A 6 57.86 3.60 20.58
CA GLN A 6 56.98 4.34 21.50
C GLN A 6 55.82 3.48 21.93
N LEU A 7 55.96 2.94 23.13
CA LEU A 7 54.92 2.34 23.96
C LEU A 7 53.73 3.32 24.18
N ASN A 8 52.54 2.87 23.84
CA ASN A 8 51.29 3.54 24.14
C ASN A 8 50.71 3.00 25.49
N PRO A 9 50.72 3.76 26.56
CA PRO A 9 50.08 3.38 27.83
C PRO A 9 48.71 4.05 27.94
N GLY A 10 47.63 3.27 27.86
CA GLY A 10 46.29 3.83 28.14
C GLY A 10 45.10 2.95 27.79
N ALA A 11 45.18 1.67 28.11
CA ALA A 11 43.96 0.83 28.14
C ALA A 11 43.29 0.94 29.51
N ALA A 12 42.21 1.70 29.61
CA ALA A 12 41.38 1.72 30.82
C ALA A 12 40.64 0.38 31.01
N PRO A 13 40.55 -0.18 32.21
CA PRO A 13 39.88 -1.46 32.44
C PRO A 13 38.37 -1.32 32.36
N LEU A 14 37.73 -2.31 31.72
CA LEU A 14 36.29 -2.46 31.61
C LEU A 14 35.65 -2.72 32.97
N PRO A 15 34.47 -2.15 33.27
CA PRO A 15 33.78 -2.41 34.56
C PRO A 15 33.20 -3.83 34.60
N PRO A 16 33.15 -4.45 35.82
CA PRO A 16 32.70 -5.84 35.97
C PRO A 16 31.20 -6.00 35.71
N ARG A 17 30.86 -7.02 34.97
CA ARG A 17 29.47 -7.45 34.69
C ARG A 17 28.86 -8.04 35.97
N LYS A 18 27.77 -7.42 36.45
CA LYS A 18 26.96 -7.95 37.56
C LYS A 18 26.18 -9.20 37.08
N PRO A 19 26.16 -10.30 37.87
CA PRO A 19 25.35 -11.46 37.55
C PRO A 19 23.86 -11.15 37.84
N LEU A 20 23.02 -11.39 36.82
CA LEU A 20 21.57 -11.28 36.91
C LEU A 20 21.04 -12.51 37.69
N ARG A 21 20.55 -12.28 38.89
CA ARG A 21 19.94 -13.30 39.76
C ARG A 21 18.60 -13.70 39.15
N LEU A 22 18.52 -15.00 38.81
CA LEU A 22 17.33 -15.71 38.40
C LEU A 22 16.41 -15.87 39.63
N LEU A 23 15.27 -15.21 39.65
CA LEU A 23 14.21 -15.47 40.63
C LEU A 23 13.11 -16.24 39.90
N CYS A 24 13.08 -17.56 40.15
CA CYS A 24 11.92 -18.41 39.89
C CYS A 24 10.80 -18.02 40.87
N ALA A 25 9.66 -17.61 40.34
CA ALA A 25 8.41 -17.61 41.07
C ALA A 25 7.38 -18.42 40.25
N THR A 26 7.19 -19.63 40.70
CA THR A 26 6.09 -20.52 40.32
C THR A 26 4.81 -20.04 41.01
N ALA A 27 3.81 -19.72 40.26
CA ALA A 27 2.43 -19.60 40.76
C ALA A 27 1.52 -20.43 39.85
N LEU A 28 1.19 -21.62 40.34
CA LEU A 28 0.05 -22.41 39.90
C LEU A 28 -1.24 -21.68 40.29
N TRP A 29 -2.11 -21.44 39.33
CA TRP A 29 -3.53 -21.24 39.56
C TRP A 29 -4.35 -22.20 38.68
N LEU A 30 -4.86 -23.24 39.35
CA LEU A 30 -5.98 -24.07 38.90
C LEU A 30 -7.29 -23.34 39.28
N ALA A 31 -8.20 -23.16 38.35
CA ALA A 31 -9.62 -23.02 38.60
C ALA A 31 -10.37 -23.38 37.30
N ALA A 32 -10.84 -24.56 37.24
CA ALA A 32 -12.20 -25.11 37.31
C ALA A 32 -13.23 -24.46 36.37
N LEU A 33 -13.62 -25.27 35.37
CA LEU A 33 -14.87 -25.14 34.56
C LEU A 33 -16.11 -25.40 35.42
N PRO A 34 -17.28 -24.92 35.00
CA PRO A 34 -18.35 -25.88 34.81
C PRO A 34 -18.99 -25.83 33.41
N ALA A 35 -19.23 -27.02 32.92
CA ALA A 35 -20.13 -27.35 31.83
C ALA A 35 -21.57 -27.15 32.26
N LEU A 36 -22.39 -26.61 31.37
CA LEU A 36 -23.83 -26.82 31.38
C LEU A 36 -24.32 -27.07 29.96
N ALA A 37 -24.58 -28.31 29.71
CA ALA A 37 -25.40 -28.81 28.61
C ALA A 37 -26.85 -28.49 28.86
N GLN A 38 -27.59 -28.00 27.85
CA GLN A 38 -29.02 -28.21 27.76
C GLN A 38 -29.44 -28.48 26.32
N THR A 39 -29.85 -29.71 26.14
CA THR A 39 -30.63 -30.23 25.02
C THR A 39 -32.09 -29.74 25.12
N ALA A 40 -32.69 -29.34 24.02
CA ALA A 40 -34.12 -29.49 23.79
C ALA A 40 -34.43 -29.54 22.30
N THR A 41 -34.89 -30.68 21.91
CA THR A 41 -35.59 -31.10 20.70
C THR A 41 -36.94 -30.36 20.52
N GLY A 42 -37.32 -30.13 19.27
CA GLY A 42 -38.66 -29.70 18.92
C GLY A 42 -38.84 -29.33 17.45
N THR A 43 -39.26 -30.27 16.63
CA THR A 43 -39.83 -30.12 15.28
C THR A 43 -41.31 -30.57 15.35
N PRO A 44 -42.14 -30.38 14.31
CA PRO A 44 -42.52 -29.27 13.43
C PRO A 44 -44.01 -28.97 13.48
N THR A 45 -44.49 -27.89 12.88
CA THR A 45 -45.87 -27.83 12.36
C THR A 45 -46.07 -26.76 11.29
N ALA A 46 -46.83 -27.13 10.30
CA ALA A 46 -47.17 -26.61 9.00
C ALA A 46 -47.73 -25.18 8.91
N ALA A 47 -47.62 -24.66 7.69
CA ALA A 47 -48.18 -23.42 7.16
C ALA A 47 -49.71 -23.29 7.30
N PRO A 48 -50.33 -22.13 7.04
CA PRO A 48 -50.54 -21.67 5.66
C PRO A 48 -50.42 -20.15 5.39
N ALA A 49 -50.43 -19.87 4.09
CA ALA A 49 -50.38 -18.64 3.37
C ALA A 49 -51.25 -17.46 3.84
N ALA A 50 -50.67 -16.25 3.72
CA ALA A 50 -51.40 -15.05 3.33
C ALA A 50 -50.46 -14.07 2.67
N ALA A 51 -50.80 -13.65 1.46
CA ALA A 51 -50.14 -12.62 0.68
C ALA A 51 -50.40 -11.25 1.30
N ALA A 52 -49.39 -10.39 1.30
CA ALA A 52 -49.51 -8.96 1.08
C ALA A 52 -48.15 -8.24 1.18
N ASP A 53 -47.87 -7.46 0.12
CA ASP A 53 -47.11 -6.21 0.14
C ASP A 53 -45.61 -6.27 0.41
N ALA A 54 -44.84 -6.51 -0.64
CA ALA A 54 -43.42 -6.17 -0.73
C ALA A 54 -43.28 -4.70 -1.18
N ALA A 55 -43.28 -3.78 -0.25
CA ALA A 55 -42.74 -2.45 -0.47
C ALA A 55 -41.22 -2.58 -0.55
N ALA A 56 -40.66 -2.60 -1.77
CA ALA A 56 -39.23 -2.54 -2.01
C ALA A 56 -38.68 -1.19 -1.51
N THR A 57 -38.00 -1.20 -0.38
CA THR A 57 -37.12 -0.13 0.07
C THR A 57 -35.95 -0.08 -0.89
N VAL A 58 -36.01 0.87 -1.84
CA VAL A 58 -34.88 1.25 -2.65
C VAL A 58 -33.85 1.92 -1.75
N GLU A 59 -32.85 1.16 -1.35
CA GLU A 59 -31.67 1.65 -0.65
C GLU A 59 -30.96 2.63 -1.60
N LYS A 60 -30.99 3.91 -1.24
CA LYS A 60 -30.40 5.02 -1.99
C LYS A 60 -28.87 4.91 -1.87
N ALA A 61 -28.24 4.16 -2.78
CA ALA A 61 -26.80 4.12 -2.91
C ALA A 61 -26.29 5.55 -3.23
N ALA A 62 -25.46 6.10 -2.39
CA ALA A 62 -24.81 7.38 -2.62
C ALA A 62 -23.89 7.29 -3.87
N PRO A 63 -23.87 8.31 -4.74
CA PRO A 63 -23.04 8.30 -5.94
C PRO A 63 -21.55 8.25 -5.56
N ARG A 64 -20.84 7.26 -6.05
CA ARG A 64 -19.43 6.96 -5.72
C ARG A 64 -18.42 7.88 -6.40
N SER A 65 -18.85 8.73 -7.34
CA SER A 65 -17.99 9.77 -7.96
C SER A 65 -18.79 10.94 -8.56
N ARG A 66 -18.12 12.06 -8.76
CA ARG A 66 -18.70 13.23 -9.49
C ARG A 66 -19.09 12.88 -10.93
N ALA A 67 -18.44 11.89 -11.53
CA ALA A 67 -18.73 11.39 -12.88
C ALA A 67 -20.07 10.65 -12.92
N ASP A 68 -20.41 9.85 -11.90
CA ASP A 68 -21.68 9.13 -11.81
C ASP A 68 -22.86 10.10 -11.61
N ALA A 69 -22.66 11.18 -10.89
CA ALA A 69 -23.67 12.23 -10.72
C ALA A 69 -23.94 12.99 -12.03
N ALA A 70 -22.91 13.25 -12.83
CA ALA A 70 -23.04 13.91 -14.12
C ALA A 70 -23.74 13.00 -15.15
N ALA A 71 -23.42 11.70 -15.18
CA ALA A 71 -24.07 10.73 -16.06
C ALA A 71 -25.57 10.57 -15.74
N THR A 72 -25.91 10.53 -14.45
CA THR A 72 -27.31 10.44 -14.01
C THR A 72 -28.11 11.71 -14.33
N ALA A 73 -27.49 12.88 -14.19
CA ALA A 73 -28.12 14.15 -14.50
C ALA A 73 -28.38 14.33 -16.01
N THR A 74 -27.46 13.89 -16.88
CA THR A 74 -27.64 13.91 -18.34
C THR A 74 -28.72 12.93 -18.80
N LEU A 75 -28.81 11.75 -18.19
CA LEU A 75 -29.87 10.80 -18.51
C LEU A 75 -31.25 11.33 -18.12
N ALA A 76 -31.36 11.95 -16.93
CA ALA A 76 -32.60 12.55 -16.45
C ALA A 76 -33.07 13.75 -17.30
N ALA A 77 -32.13 14.51 -17.88
CA ALA A 77 -32.47 15.64 -18.75
C ALA A 77 -32.92 15.22 -20.16
N LEU A 78 -32.51 14.02 -20.62
CA LEU A 78 -32.90 13.47 -21.94
C LEU A 78 -34.27 12.81 -21.95
N LEU A 79 -34.76 12.29 -20.82
CA LEU A 79 -36.03 11.58 -20.70
C LEU A 79 -37.27 12.39 -21.15
N PRO A 80 -37.41 13.70 -20.84
CA PRO A 80 -38.56 14.48 -21.27
C PRO A 80 -38.60 14.73 -22.79
N HIS A 81 -37.46 14.83 -23.46
CA HIS A 81 -37.39 15.05 -24.92
C HIS A 81 -37.68 13.78 -25.72
N LEU A 82 -37.51 12.62 -25.12
CA LEU A 82 -37.83 11.33 -25.76
C LEU A 82 -39.33 10.99 -25.67
N ALA A 83 -40.04 11.58 -24.72
CA ALA A 83 -41.49 11.36 -24.55
C ALA A 83 -42.37 12.23 -25.46
N ALA A 84 -41.83 13.26 -26.10
CA ALA A 84 -42.61 14.26 -26.85
C ALA A 84 -42.83 13.94 -28.34
N ASN A 85 -42.28 12.84 -28.88
CA ASN A 85 -42.40 12.51 -30.29
C ASN A 85 -43.28 11.26 -30.54
N ASP A 86 -44.60 11.46 -30.57
CA ASP A 86 -45.62 10.41 -30.84
C ASP A 86 -45.70 9.95 -32.29
N ALA A 87 -44.78 10.31 -33.15
CA ALA A 87 -44.88 10.11 -34.61
C ALA A 87 -44.13 8.87 -35.17
N ILE A 88 -43.49 8.02 -34.31
CA ILE A 88 -42.71 6.89 -34.77
C ILE A 88 -43.37 5.57 -34.34
N PRO A 89 -43.59 4.56 -35.27
CA PRO A 89 -44.13 3.26 -34.91
C PRO A 89 -43.31 2.55 -33.82
N LEU A 90 -43.98 1.90 -32.87
CA LEU A 90 -43.35 1.33 -31.66
C LEU A 90 -42.23 0.34 -31.94
N MET A 91 -42.23 -0.37 -33.08
CA MET A 91 -41.18 -1.35 -33.43
C MET A 91 -39.88 -0.71 -33.91
N ASP A 92 -39.94 0.43 -34.60
CA ASP A 92 -38.74 1.15 -35.05
C ASP A 92 -38.04 1.89 -33.90
N ARG A 93 -38.79 2.31 -32.90
CA ARG A 93 -38.26 2.96 -31.70
C ARG A 93 -37.28 2.08 -30.91
N SER A 94 -37.62 0.79 -30.72
CA SER A 94 -36.78 -0.14 -29.96
C SER A 94 -35.43 -0.40 -30.62
N ALA A 95 -35.40 -0.47 -31.97
CA ALA A 95 -34.17 -0.67 -32.71
C ALA A 95 -33.27 0.58 -32.72
N MET A 96 -33.87 1.79 -32.83
CA MET A 96 -33.10 3.05 -32.71
C MET A 96 -32.49 3.24 -31.30
N PHE A 97 -33.27 3.02 -30.27
CA PHE A 97 -32.76 3.12 -28.88
C PHE A 97 -31.68 2.08 -28.57
N ALA A 98 -31.79 0.86 -29.08
CA ALA A 98 -30.77 -0.16 -28.90
C ALA A 98 -29.44 0.21 -29.60
N GLY A 99 -29.52 0.81 -30.80
CA GLY A 99 -28.36 1.29 -31.52
C GLY A 99 -27.66 2.47 -30.87
N ASP A 100 -28.41 3.44 -30.38
CA ASP A 100 -27.87 4.63 -29.71
C ASP A 100 -27.31 4.28 -28.36
N LEU A 101 -27.95 3.41 -27.56
CA LEU A 101 -27.43 2.93 -26.30
C LEU A 101 -26.13 2.14 -26.48
N SER A 102 -26.06 1.27 -27.48
CA SER A 102 -24.84 0.53 -27.79
C SER A 102 -23.68 1.45 -28.20
N ARG A 103 -23.97 2.51 -28.97
CA ARG A 103 -22.96 3.54 -29.31
C ARG A 103 -22.51 4.34 -28.11
N LEU A 104 -23.43 4.73 -27.24
CA LEU A 104 -23.11 5.44 -26.00
C LEU A 104 -22.25 4.58 -25.06
N LEU A 105 -22.59 3.31 -24.90
CA LEU A 105 -21.80 2.35 -24.13
C LEU A 105 -20.41 2.13 -24.72
N ALA A 106 -20.32 1.96 -26.05
CA ALA A 106 -19.03 1.82 -26.72
C ALA A 106 -18.16 3.08 -26.57
N ASN A 107 -18.73 4.28 -26.70
CA ASN A 107 -18.00 5.54 -26.49
C ASN A 107 -17.58 5.73 -25.03
N TYR A 108 -18.42 5.31 -24.08
CA TYR A 108 -18.07 5.33 -22.65
C TYR A 108 -16.91 4.40 -22.35
N ASP A 109 -16.90 3.19 -22.89
CA ASP A 109 -15.86 2.17 -22.70
C ASP A 109 -14.51 2.64 -23.29
N VAL A 110 -14.55 3.23 -24.50
CA VAL A 110 -13.36 3.83 -25.14
C VAL A 110 -12.83 5.02 -24.35
N SER A 111 -13.70 5.88 -23.84
CA SER A 111 -13.27 7.04 -23.03
C SER A 111 -12.70 6.62 -21.68
N GLN A 112 -13.25 5.60 -21.02
CA GLN A 112 -12.71 5.04 -19.78
C GLN A 112 -11.35 4.36 -20.01
N SER A 113 -11.19 3.60 -21.09
CA SER A 113 -9.93 2.96 -21.42
C SER A 113 -8.84 3.98 -21.76
N ALA A 114 -9.17 5.06 -22.49
CA ALA A 114 -8.25 6.15 -22.78
C ALA A 114 -7.84 6.94 -21.52
N ALA A 115 -8.78 7.21 -20.62
CA ALA A 115 -8.50 7.86 -19.34
C ALA A 115 -7.59 7.01 -18.45
N SER A 116 -7.85 5.71 -18.37
CA SER A 116 -7.02 4.77 -17.62
C SER A 116 -5.60 4.66 -18.20
N ALA A 117 -5.48 4.61 -19.52
CA ALA A 117 -4.18 4.60 -20.20
C ALA A 117 -3.39 5.89 -19.94
N ALA A 118 -4.05 7.05 -19.96
CA ALA A 118 -3.42 8.33 -19.65
C ALA A 118 -2.96 8.42 -18.18
N GLN A 119 -3.76 7.92 -17.23
CA GLN A 119 -3.39 7.85 -15.82
C GLN A 119 -2.18 6.93 -15.59
N ASN A 120 -2.14 5.76 -16.22
CA ASN A 120 -1.02 4.85 -16.15
C ASN A 120 0.26 5.48 -16.72
N ALA A 121 0.18 6.16 -17.86
CA ALA A 121 1.32 6.85 -18.45
C ALA A 121 1.88 7.96 -17.55
N VAL A 122 1.01 8.70 -16.84
CA VAL A 122 1.43 9.70 -15.85
C VAL A 122 2.08 9.04 -14.64
N ALA A 123 1.53 7.94 -14.13
CA ALA A 123 2.12 7.19 -13.04
C ALA A 123 3.50 6.64 -13.42
N ASP A 124 3.63 6.05 -14.60
CA ASP A 124 4.91 5.52 -15.10
C ASP A 124 5.95 6.63 -15.24
N SER A 125 5.57 7.83 -15.73
CA SER A 125 6.48 8.96 -15.83
C SER A 125 7.00 9.41 -14.46
N LYS A 126 6.14 9.46 -13.43
CA LYS A 126 6.53 9.79 -12.05
C LYS A 126 7.49 8.75 -11.47
N VAL A 127 7.22 7.46 -11.72
CA VAL A 127 8.11 6.36 -11.31
C VAL A 127 9.50 6.53 -11.93
N GLN A 128 9.59 6.84 -13.23
CA GLN A 128 10.86 7.07 -13.91
C GLN A 128 11.65 8.23 -13.27
N VAL A 129 11.00 9.34 -12.94
CA VAL A 129 11.65 10.49 -12.27
C VAL A 129 12.19 10.08 -10.89
N ILE A 130 11.41 9.33 -10.11
CA ILE A 130 11.84 8.81 -8.79
C ILE A 130 13.06 7.90 -8.94
N LEU A 131 13.02 6.94 -9.85
CA LEU A 131 14.14 6.00 -10.07
C LEU A 131 15.39 6.71 -10.53
N GLN A 132 15.28 7.63 -11.48
CA GLN A 132 16.42 8.43 -11.94
C GLN A 132 17.03 9.23 -10.79
N ARG A 133 16.18 9.86 -9.95
CA ARG A 133 16.66 10.60 -8.78
C ARG A 133 17.34 9.72 -7.76
N ALA A 134 16.78 8.54 -7.48
CA ALA A 134 17.34 7.57 -6.54
C ALA A 134 18.70 7.01 -7.03
N MET A 135 18.78 6.64 -8.30
CA MET A 135 20.01 6.10 -8.91
C MET A 135 21.15 7.12 -8.92
N ALA A 136 20.85 8.41 -9.05
CA ALA A 136 21.84 9.48 -8.96
C ALA A 136 22.47 9.62 -7.55
N LEU A 137 21.91 8.98 -6.53
CA LEU A 137 22.40 9.01 -5.15
C LEU A 137 23.24 7.76 -4.78
N LEU A 138 23.46 6.83 -5.73
CA LEU A 138 24.32 5.68 -5.49
C LEU A 138 25.72 6.12 -5.04
N GLY A 139 26.28 5.40 -4.05
CA GLY A 139 27.58 5.72 -3.47
C GLY A 139 27.55 6.83 -2.41
N THR A 140 26.43 7.48 -2.15
CA THR A 140 26.30 8.43 -1.03
C THR A 140 26.44 7.68 0.30
N PRO A 141 27.27 8.15 1.26
CA PRO A 141 27.52 7.44 2.49
C PRO A 141 26.30 7.36 3.39
N TYR A 142 26.19 6.26 4.15
CA TYR A 142 25.19 6.16 5.19
C TYR A 142 25.53 7.10 6.35
N ARG A 143 24.53 7.90 6.76
CA ARG A 143 24.56 8.70 8.00
C ARG A 143 23.30 8.49 8.80
N TRP A 144 23.44 8.15 10.06
CA TRP A 144 22.27 8.04 10.96
C TRP A 144 21.59 9.40 11.09
N GLY A 145 20.28 9.45 10.81
CA GLY A 145 19.52 10.70 10.81
C GLY A 145 19.77 11.58 9.57
N GLY A 146 20.54 11.11 8.58
CA GLY A 146 20.88 11.87 7.38
C GLY A 146 19.71 11.98 6.40
N GLU A 147 19.55 13.16 5.80
CA GLU A 147 18.48 13.52 4.87
C GLU A 147 19.00 14.34 3.69
N SER A 148 20.32 14.40 3.49
CA SER A 148 20.95 15.20 2.45
C SER A 148 21.99 14.40 1.67
N THR A 149 22.52 15.00 0.60
CA THR A 149 23.58 14.41 -0.22
C THR A 149 24.92 14.22 0.52
N ASP A 150 25.06 14.77 1.73
CA ASP A 150 26.22 14.50 2.60
C ASP A 150 26.14 13.12 3.27
N GLY A 151 24.96 12.50 3.26
CA GLY A 151 24.70 11.15 3.76
C GLY A 151 23.25 10.95 4.12
N PHE A 152 22.77 9.73 3.95
CA PHE A 152 21.40 9.33 4.21
C PHE A 152 21.29 8.18 5.22
N ASP A 153 20.23 8.17 6.03
CA ASP A 153 19.70 6.92 6.55
C ASP A 153 18.63 6.34 5.61
N CYS A 154 18.09 5.16 5.92
CA CYS A 154 17.17 4.46 5.03
C CYS A 154 15.89 5.27 4.71
N SER A 155 15.25 5.87 5.70
CA SER A 155 14.03 6.67 5.53
C SER A 155 14.32 8.09 5.02
N GLY A 156 15.47 8.68 5.40
CA GLY A 156 15.91 9.96 4.86
C GLY A 156 16.19 9.90 3.36
N LEU A 157 16.77 8.80 2.87
CA LEU A 157 16.98 8.56 1.45
C LEU A 157 15.66 8.56 0.67
N VAL A 158 14.68 7.74 1.07
CA VAL A 158 13.40 7.66 0.37
C VAL A 158 12.61 8.96 0.49
N GLY A 159 12.61 9.61 1.67
CA GLY A 159 11.98 10.91 1.86
C GLY A 159 12.58 11.98 0.95
N TYR A 160 13.91 12.06 0.86
CA TYR A 160 14.61 12.98 -0.03
C TYR A 160 14.26 12.75 -1.50
N VAL A 161 14.24 11.48 -1.94
CA VAL A 161 13.91 11.12 -3.33
C VAL A 161 12.48 11.57 -3.67
N PHE A 162 11.48 11.21 -2.86
CA PHE A 162 10.08 11.56 -3.11
C PHE A 162 9.84 13.07 -3.07
N LYS A 163 10.44 13.75 -2.11
CA LYS A 163 10.33 15.22 -1.98
C LYS A 163 10.96 15.94 -3.17
N THR A 164 12.18 15.57 -3.56
CA THR A 164 12.90 16.28 -4.64
C THR A 164 12.45 15.88 -6.04
N ALA A 165 11.92 14.68 -6.22
CA ALA A 165 11.39 14.21 -7.50
C ALA A 165 9.97 14.70 -7.77
N LEU A 166 9.08 14.65 -6.79
CA LEU A 166 7.64 14.86 -6.96
C LEU A 166 7.01 15.85 -5.98
N GLY A 167 7.77 16.41 -5.03
CA GLY A 167 7.23 17.27 -3.96
C GLY A 167 6.41 16.51 -2.91
N ILE A 168 6.50 15.16 -2.87
CA ILE A 168 5.76 14.34 -1.91
C ILE A 168 6.58 14.25 -0.62
N GLU A 169 5.98 14.68 0.49
CA GLU A 169 6.57 14.55 1.83
C GLU A 169 6.15 13.23 2.48
N LEU A 170 7.12 12.40 2.83
CA LEU A 170 6.91 11.16 3.57
C LEU A 170 7.23 11.36 5.05
N PRO A 171 6.60 10.59 5.97
CA PRO A 171 6.98 10.58 7.37
C PRO A 171 8.46 10.30 7.56
N ARG A 172 9.06 10.87 8.61
CA ARG A 172 10.53 10.78 8.82
C ARG A 172 11.02 9.36 9.10
N VAL A 173 10.22 8.53 9.72
CA VAL A 173 10.64 7.22 10.23
C VAL A 173 10.04 6.09 9.39
N SER A 174 10.86 5.10 9.02
CA SER A 174 10.44 3.95 8.18
C SER A 174 9.17 3.26 8.67
N ARG A 175 8.99 3.17 9.99
CA ARG A 175 7.81 2.58 10.62
C ARG A 175 6.53 3.37 10.38
N ASP A 176 6.63 4.68 10.34
CA ASP A 176 5.49 5.57 10.13
C ASP A 176 5.15 5.65 8.63
N ILE A 177 6.15 5.65 7.75
CA ILE A 177 5.93 5.49 6.29
C ILE A 177 5.19 4.17 5.99
N ALA A 178 5.54 3.09 6.68
CA ALA A 178 4.89 1.79 6.49
C ALA A 178 3.42 1.73 6.94
N ARG A 179 2.98 2.68 7.77
CA ARG A 179 1.61 2.81 8.28
C ARG A 179 0.78 3.84 7.54
N GLU A 180 1.37 4.52 6.56
CA GLU A 180 0.67 5.56 5.79
C GLU A 180 -0.56 4.97 5.10
N ASP A 181 -1.76 5.38 5.55
CA ASP A 181 -3.03 4.82 5.07
C ASP A 181 -3.39 5.30 3.65
N SER A 182 -2.80 6.41 3.20
CA SER A 182 -2.97 6.93 1.84
C SER A 182 -2.27 6.09 0.77
N ALA A 183 -1.34 5.21 1.18
CA ALA A 183 -0.56 4.35 0.29
C ALA A 183 -1.11 2.91 0.26
N GLU A 184 -1.18 2.31 -0.93
CA GLU A 184 -1.64 0.93 -1.12
C GLU A 184 -0.71 -0.07 -0.41
N LEU A 185 -1.28 -0.96 0.41
CA LEU A 185 -0.53 -2.02 1.08
C LEU A 185 -0.31 -3.23 0.16
N ILE A 186 0.96 -3.59 -0.05
CA ILE A 186 1.36 -4.75 -0.86
C ILE A 186 2.06 -5.77 0.05
N LYS A 187 1.49 -6.97 0.16
CA LYS A 187 2.05 -8.08 0.94
C LYS A 187 2.76 -9.11 0.08
N ASP A 188 2.30 -9.27 -1.17
CA ASP A 188 2.89 -10.21 -2.12
C ASP A 188 4.07 -9.55 -2.85
N ARG A 189 5.25 -10.19 -2.76
CA ARG A 189 6.45 -9.73 -3.47
C ARG A 189 6.31 -9.78 -5.00
N ASN A 190 5.48 -10.68 -5.51
CA ASN A 190 5.27 -10.81 -6.95
C ASN A 190 4.40 -9.67 -7.52
N ALA A 191 3.69 -8.94 -6.65
CA ALA A 191 2.91 -7.76 -7.02
C ALA A 191 3.69 -6.44 -6.98
N LEU A 192 4.99 -6.49 -6.63
CA LEU A 192 5.84 -5.32 -6.56
C LEU A 192 6.04 -4.68 -7.93
N LYS A 193 5.96 -3.36 -7.97
CA LYS A 193 6.24 -2.53 -9.14
C LYS A 193 7.35 -1.53 -8.81
N ALA A 194 8.05 -1.11 -9.84
CA ALA A 194 9.06 -0.04 -9.73
C ALA A 194 8.47 1.19 -9.02
N GLY A 195 9.21 1.76 -8.07
CA GLY A 195 8.72 2.88 -7.25
C GLY A 195 8.03 2.49 -5.94
N ASP A 196 7.71 1.22 -5.71
CA ASP A 196 7.17 0.75 -4.43
C ASP A 196 8.20 0.89 -3.31
N LEU A 197 7.75 1.28 -2.12
CA LEU A 197 8.56 1.29 -0.90
C LEU A 197 8.51 -0.08 -0.25
N VAL A 198 9.67 -0.73 -0.11
CA VAL A 198 9.81 -2.06 0.50
C VAL A 198 10.31 -1.94 1.94
N PHE A 199 9.66 -2.64 2.86
CA PHE A 199 9.92 -2.55 4.29
C PHE A 199 10.44 -3.86 4.85
N PHE A 200 11.45 -3.74 5.71
CA PHE A 200 12.15 -4.85 6.32
C PHE A 200 12.16 -4.72 7.84
N GLY A 201 12.36 -5.86 8.50
CA GLY A 201 12.46 -5.88 9.94
C GLY A 201 12.49 -7.27 10.54
N ARG A 202 12.20 -7.35 11.84
CA ARG A 202 12.19 -8.61 12.59
C ARG A 202 10.98 -8.70 13.48
N ARG A 203 10.35 -9.88 13.54
CA ARG A 203 9.20 -10.17 14.41
C ARG A 203 8.06 -9.16 14.21
N GLY A 204 7.79 -8.78 12.94
CA GLY A 204 6.75 -7.81 12.60
C GLY A 204 7.10 -6.34 12.88
N ARG A 205 8.27 -6.05 13.47
CA ARG A 205 8.73 -4.69 13.71
C ARG A 205 9.55 -4.18 12.54
N ILE A 206 9.05 -3.15 11.87
CA ILE A 206 9.76 -2.48 10.77
C ILE A 206 10.87 -1.60 11.33
N ASP A 207 12.06 -1.75 10.79
CA ASP A 207 13.26 -1.01 11.14
C ASP A 207 14.07 -0.50 9.93
N HIS A 208 13.64 -0.86 8.72
CA HIS A 208 14.31 -0.46 7.49
C HIS A 208 13.34 -0.26 6.32
N VAL A 209 13.73 0.58 5.35
CA VAL A 209 12.97 0.86 4.13
C VAL A 209 13.93 1.02 2.95
N GLY A 210 13.47 0.62 1.76
CA GLY A 210 14.13 0.86 0.48
C GLY A 210 13.14 1.13 -0.63
N LEU A 211 13.64 1.50 -1.79
CA LEU A 211 12.88 1.78 -3.00
C LEU A 211 13.05 0.61 -3.98
N TYR A 212 11.96 -0.06 -4.34
CA TYR A 212 11.99 -1.15 -5.32
C TYR A 212 12.28 -0.60 -6.72
N VAL A 213 13.23 -1.22 -7.40
CA VAL A 213 13.66 -0.80 -8.75
C VAL A 213 13.02 -1.69 -9.81
N SER A 214 13.40 -2.94 -9.87
CA SER A 214 12.90 -3.96 -10.81
C SER A 214 13.54 -5.32 -10.49
N GLU A 215 13.02 -6.39 -11.04
CA GLU A 215 13.64 -7.73 -11.04
C GLU A 215 14.12 -8.21 -9.66
N GLY A 216 13.34 -7.92 -8.63
CA GLY A 216 13.70 -8.27 -7.26
C GLY A 216 14.87 -7.47 -6.69
N GLN A 217 15.17 -6.29 -7.24
CA GLN A 217 16.20 -5.39 -6.76
C GLN A 217 15.59 -4.13 -6.13
N PHE A 218 16.24 -3.61 -5.09
CA PHE A 218 15.83 -2.39 -4.41
C PHE A 218 17.04 -1.54 -4.01
N LEU A 219 16.85 -0.23 -4.04
CA LEU A 219 17.85 0.76 -3.66
C LEU A 219 17.62 1.22 -2.23
N HIS A 220 18.67 1.33 -1.43
CA HIS A 220 18.57 1.74 -0.03
C HIS A 220 19.90 2.28 0.53
N ALA A 221 19.84 2.90 1.72
CA ALA A 221 20.99 3.23 2.56
C ALA A 221 21.08 2.20 3.70
N PRO A 222 21.97 1.20 3.64
CA PRO A 222 21.88 -0.01 4.49
C PRO A 222 22.27 0.20 5.96
N SER A 223 23.44 0.75 6.25
CA SER A 223 23.95 0.94 7.61
C SER A 223 25.29 1.69 7.62
N ARG A 224 25.75 2.09 8.81
CA ARG A 224 27.07 2.73 9.00
C ARG A 224 28.19 1.96 8.32
N GLY A 225 29.11 2.67 7.68
CA GLY A 225 30.25 2.14 6.96
C GLY A 225 29.92 1.56 5.59
N LYS A 226 28.69 1.80 5.11
CA LYS A 226 28.23 1.42 3.76
C LYS A 226 27.61 2.63 3.09
N ASP A 227 27.50 2.55 1.77
CA ASP A 227 26.93 3.60 0.94
C ASP A 227 25.56 3.18 0.40
N VAL A 228 24.81 4.15 -0.13
CA VAL A 228 23.59 3.90 -0.91
C VAL A 228 23.90 2.95 -2.04
N ARG A 229 23.14 1.88 -2.15
CA ARG A 229 23.36 0.81 -3.13
C ARG A 229 22.08 0.07 -3.48
N VAL A 230 22.19 -0.80 -4.48
CA VAL A 230 21.14 -1.74 -4.86
C VAL A 230 21.48 -3.11 -4.29
N ASP A 231 20.52 -3.73 -3.60
CA ASP A 231 20.60 -5.09 -3.05
C ASP A 231 19.43 -5.96 -3.56
N SER A 232 19.58 -7.29 -3.42
CA SER A 232 18.56 -8.25 -3.84
C SER A 232 17.49 -8.46 -2.78
N LEU A 233 16.22 -8.44 -3.21
CA LEU A 233 15.05 -8.84 -2.42
C LEU A 233 14.75 -10.34 -2.54
N VAL A 234 15.30 -11.01 -3.56
CA VAL A 234 15.01 -12.41 -3.88
C VAL A 234 15.88 -13.37 -3.08
N SER A 235 17.11 -12.96 -2.75
CA SER A 235 18.09 -13.82 -2.07
C SER A 235 18.86 -13.08 -0.98
N GLY A 236 19.46 -13.85 -0.06
CA GLY A 236 20.34 -13.34 1.00
C GLY A 236 19.58 -12.66 2.14
N TYR A 237 20.29 -11.80 2.87
CA TYR A 237 19.82 -11.19 4.13
C TYR A 237 18.47 -10.49 4.02
N TRP A 238 18.24 -9.72 2.96
CA TRP A 238 17.05 -8.89 2.81
C TRP A 238 15.81 -9.70 2.44
N SER A 239 15.98 -10.83 1.73
CA SER A 239 14.86 -11.70 1.35
C SER A 239 14.14 -12.28 2.58
N GLU A 240 14.88 -12.56 3.67
CA GLU A 240 14.32 -13.09 4.92
C GLU A 240 13.71 -12.00 5.81
N LYS A 241 14.02 -10.73 5.56
CA LYS A 241 13.61 -9.59 6.38
C LYS A 241 12.42 -8.83 5.83
N PHE A 242 12.02 -9.09 4.60
CA PHE A 242 10.87 -8.44 3.98
C PHE A 242 9.59 -8.67 4.79
N ILE A 243 8.84 -7.61 5.06
CA ILE A 243 7.57 -7.65 5.79
C ILE A 243 6.41 -7.29 4.88
N GLN A 244 6.51 -6.15 4.19
CA GLN A 244 5.47 -5.59 3.33
C GLN A 244 6.06 -4.53 2.40
N ALA A 245 5.23 -4.04 1.48
CA ALA A 245 5.54 -2.84 0.72
C ALA A 245 4.35 -1.87 0.69
N ARG A 246 4.60 -0.63 0.27
CA ARG A 246 3.60 0.41 0.06
C ARG A 246 3.79 1.04 -1.31
N ARG A 247 2.70 1.23 -2.06
CA ARG A 247 2.66 2.01 -3.30
C ARG A 247 2.07 3.36 -3.02
N VAL A 248 2.87 4.40 -3.27
CA VAL A 248 2.51 5.81 -2.99
C VAL A 248 1.94 6.49 -4.24
N LEU A 249 2.16 5.92 -5.45
CA LEU A 249 1.83 6.50 -6.75
C LEU A 249 0.70 5.76 -7.46
#